data_e40e27f7f29e3a40e2a7a3965e36e1b1
#
_entry.id   e40e27f7f29e3a40e2a7a3965e36e1b1
#
_cell.length_a   1.000
_cell.length_b   1.000
_cell.length_c   1.000
_cell.angle_alpha   90.00
_cell.angle_beta   90.00
_cell.angle_gamma   90.00
#
_symmetry.space_group_name_H-M   'P 1'
#
loop_
_entity.id
_entity.type
_entity.pdbx_description
1 polymer ?
#
loop_
_entity_poly.entity_id
_entity_poly.type
_entity_poly.pdbx_seq_one_letter_code
_entity_poly.pdbx_strand_id
1 'polypeptide(L)'
;DDDGDVHLEGLEPAGPDGSYVQVVPLVRTQVPADASMSVTVAGKRRPLAQQQDMAALALRPVDRVRIENAPLVLVGYGVSAPERGWDDYKDVDLRGKVAVYLINDPDFEAIAGEDAYGKFGGKAATYYARWTYKYEEAARRGAIAALIVHETEPAAYGWITAIAPNGEGY
;
A
#
# COMPACT_ATOMS: atom_id res chain seq x y z
N ASP A 1 24.67 -42.74 7.65
CA ASP A 1 24.74 -41.49 8.42
C ASP A 1 24.27 -40.39 7.49
N ASP A 2 22.99 -40.09 7.62
CA ASP A 2 22.32 -39.01 6.86
C ASP A 2 22.48 -37.75 7.72
N ASP A 3 23.50 -36.97 7.45
CA ASP A 3 23.82 -35.72 8.16
C ASP A 3 22.97 -34.52 7.71
N GLY A 4 21.89 -34.80 6.98
CA GLY A 4 20.87 -33.80 6.70
C GLY A 4 21.27 -32.67 5.74
N ASP A 5 22.36 -32.86 4.99
CA ASP A 5 22.77 -31.91 3.97
C ASP A 5 21.78 -31.91 2.80
N VAL A 6 21.09 -30.80 2.64
CA VAL A 6 20.19 -30.57 1.49
C VAL A 6 21.04 -30.14 0.31
N HIS A 7 21.28 -31.05 -0.63
CA HIS A 7 21.86 -30.70 -1.93
C HIS A 7 20.78 -30.20 -2.87
N LEU A 8 20.87 -28.92 -3.27
CA LEU A 8 20.04 -28.33 -4.30
C LEU A 8 20.82 -28.32 -5.62
N GLU A 9 20.51 -29.26 -6.53
CA GLU A 9 21.18 -29.33 -7.83
C GLU A 9 21.03 -28.05 -8.62
N GLY A 10 22.14 -27.55 -9.14
CA GLY A 10 22.17 -26.36 -10.01
C GLY A 10 22.14 -25.01 -9.27
N LEU A 11 22.23 -25.00 -7.94
CA LEU A 11 22.35 -23.77 -7.15
C LEU A 11 23.71 -23.72 -6.46
N GLU A 12 24.31 -22.54 -6.47
CA GLU A 12 25.53 -22.27 -5.71
C GLU A 12 25.18 -21.84 -4.27
N PRO A 13 25.88 -22.33 -3.25
CA PRO A 13 25.65 -21.91 -1.88
C PRO A 13 26.03 -20.44 -1.68
N ALA A 14 25.11 -19.62 -1.18
CA ALA A 14 25.28 -18.18 -0.95
C ALA A 14 25.53 -17.82 0.53
N GLY A 15 25.44 -18.78 1.44
CA GLY A 15 25.64 -18.57 2.87
C GLY A 15 27.11 -18.71 3.28
N PRO A 16 27.47 -18.33 4.53
CA PRO A 16 28.79 -18.55 5.08
C PRO A 16 29.11 -20.06 5.11
N ASP A 17 30.39 -20.38 4.92
CA ASP A 17 30.93 -21.75 4.96
C ASP A 17 30.32 -22.73 3.93
N GLY A 18 29.83 -22.21 2.79
CA GLY A 18 29.23 -23.04 1.76
C GLY A 18 27.79 -23.48 2.07
N SER A 19 27.14 -22.80 3.00
CA SER A 19 25.74 -23.06 3.40
C SER A 19 24.74 -22.50 2.39
N TYR A 20 23.60 -23.16 2.24
CA TYR A 20 22.44 -22.63 1.51
C TYR A 20 21.55 -21.72 2.38
N VAL A 21 21.92 -21.50 3.64
CA VAL A 21 21.20 -20.64 4.57
C VAL A 21 21.79 -19.24 4.56
N GLN A 22 20.96 -18.25 4.31
CA GLN A 22 21.30 -16.83 4.40
C GLN A 22 20.55 -16.19 5.57
N VAL A 23 21.27 -15.46 6.42
CA VAL A 23 20.65 -14.67 7.49
C VAL A 23 20.15 -13.36 6.89
N VAL A 24 18.85 -13.14 6.94
CA VAL A 24 18.21 -11.89 6.53
C VAL A 24 17.76 -11.15 7.79
N PRO A 25 18.38 -10.01 8.14
CA PRO A 25 17.91 -9.19 9.26
C PRO A 25 16.58 -8.55 8.93
N LEU A 26 15.58 -8.75 9.79
CA LEU A 26 14.27 -8.12 9.68
C LEU A 26 14.07 -7.12 10.82
N VAL A 27 13.41 -6.02 10.51
CA VAL A 27 12.95 -5.04 11.50
C VAL A 27 11.44 -5.16 11.65
N ARG A 28 11.01 -5.54 12.86
CA ARG A 28 9.59 -5.52 13.20
C ARG A 28 9.19 -4.12 13.63
N THR A 29 8.16 -3.58 13.01
CA THR A 29 7.52 -2.32 13.40
C THR A 29 6.14 -2.62 13.97
N GLN A 30 5.68 -1.81 14.91
CA GLN A 30 4.33 -1.90 15.44
C GLN A 30 3.75 -0.51 15.66
N VAL A 31 2.56 -0.29 15.12
CA VAL A 31 1.78 0.91 15.41
C VAL A 31 0.92 0.63 16.64
N PRO A 32 1.06 1.41 17.73
CA PRO A 32 0.31 1.17 18.95
C PRO A 32 -1.20 1.39 18.73
N ALA A 33 -2.01 0.70 19.52
CA ALA A 33 -3.48 0.75 19.42
C ALA A 33 -4.07 2.14 19.68
N ASP A 34 -3.36 2.99 20.42
CA ASP A 34 -3.71 4.38 20.70
C ASP A 34 -3.22 5.38 19.64
N ALA A 35 -2.63 4.89 18.55
CA ALA A 35 -2.31 5.73 17.40
C ALA A 35 -3.57 6.45 16.91
N SER A 36 -3.46 7.75 16.76
CA SER A 36 -4.60 8.59 16.42
C SER A 36 -4.37 9.35 15.11
N MET A 37 -5.40 9.44 14.34
CA MET A 37 -5.46 10.28 13.15
C MET A 37 -6.75 11.13 13.20
N SER A 38 -6.73 12.27 12.56
CA SER A 38 -7.95 13.00 12.26
C SER A 38 -7.86 13.63 10.89
N VAL A 39 -8.97 13.66 10.18
CA VAL A 39 -9.12 14.34 8.91
C VAL A 39 -10.08 15.53 9.06
N THR A 40 -9.83 16.60 8.32
CA THR A 40 -10.72 17.76 8.28
C THR A 40 -11.25 17.90 6.86
N VAL A 41 -12.56 17.78 6.70
CA VAL A 41 -13.25 17.94 5.42
C VAL A 41 -14.32 19.00 5.57
N ALA A 42 -14.34 19.99 4.69
CA ALA A 42 -15.26 21.12 4.74
C ALA A 42 -15.34 21.78 6.14
N GLY A 43 -14.18 21.97 6.79
CA GLY A 43 -14.07 22.59 8.13
C GLY A 43 -14.50 21.68 9.29
N LYS A 44 -14.97 20.48 9.02
CA LYS A 44 -15.38 19.51 10.07
C LYS A 44 -14.26 18.51 10.31
N ARG A 45 -13.74 18.50 11.53
CA ARG A 45 -12.74 17.52 11.97
C ARG A 45 -13.43 16.21 12.36
N ARG A 46 -12.90 15.10 11.84
CA ARG A 46 -13.32 13.74 12.17
C ARG A 46 -12.12 12.98 12.72
N PRO A 47 -12.14 12.52 13.98
CA PRO A 47 -11.14 11.59 14.49
C PRO A 47 -11.35 10.22 13.85
N LEU A 48 -10.26 9.49 13.68
CA LEU A 48 -10.24 8.11 13.17
C LEU A 48 -9.49 7.25 14.17
N ALA A 49 -10.08 6.15 14.58
CA ALA A 49 -9.52 5.21 15.53
C ALA A 49 -8.83 4.05 14.83
N GLN A 50 -7.65 3.68 15.33
CA GLN A 50 -6.89 2.53 14.85
C GLN A 50 -7.75 1.27 14.95
N GLN A 51 -7.75 0.47 13.89
CA GLN A 51 -8.51 -0.78 13.71
C GLN A 51 -10.04 -0.65 13.56
N GLN A 52 -10.63 0.48 13.88
CA GLN A 52 -12.04 0.74 13.63
C GLN A 52 -12.25 1.50 12.32
N ASP A 53 -11.64 2.68 12.22
CA ASP A 53 -11.81 3.58 11.09
C ASP A 53 -10.59 3.60 10.17
N MET A 54 -9.44 3.15 10.66
CA MET A 54 -8.18 3.08 9.92
C MET A 54 -7.34 1.87 10.35
N ALA A 55 -6.44 1.44 9.45
CA ALA A 55 -5.34 0.54 9.73
C ALA A 55 -4.04 1.26 9.37
N ALA A 56 -3.35 1.81 10.36
CA ALA A 56 -2.05 2.45 10.14
C ALA A 56 -0.94 1.41 10.18
N LEU A 57 0.00 1.53 9.26
CA LEU A 57 1.22 0.73 9.18
C LEU A 57 2.42 1.68 9.06
N ALA A 58 3.53 1.33 9.69
CA ALA A 58 4.81 2.00 9.48
C ALA A 58 5.68 1.14 8.57
N LEU A 59 5.91 1.60 7.34
CA LEU A 59 6.74 0.90 6.36
C LEU A 59 8.23 1.28 6.46
N ARG A 60 8.59 2.11 7.42
CA ARG A 60 9.96 2.54 7.69
C ARG A 60 10.31 2.29 9.15
N PRO A 61 11.53 1.85 9.46
CA PRO A 61 12.00 1.68 10.82
C PRO A 61 12.29 3.03 11.47
N VAL A 62 11.24 3.69 11.95
CA VAL A 62 11.31 5.00 12.62
C VAL A 62 10.57 4.93 13.96
N ASP A 63 11.11 5.62 14.97
CA ASP A 63 10.52 5.61 16.32
C ASP A 63 9.19 6.37 16.39
N ARG A 64 8.98 7.33 15.51
CA ARG A 64 7.76 8.15 15.50
C ARG A 64 7.50 8.74 14.12
N VAL A 65 6.24 8.71 13.74
CA VAL A 65 5.70 9.49 12.61
C VAL A 65 4.74 10.53 13.17
N ARG A 66 4.92 11.79 12.78
CA ARG A 66 4.02 12.89 13.11
C ARG A 66 3.76 13.72 11.86
N ILE A 67 2.50 13.81 11.49
CA ILE A 67 2.03 14.58 10.33
C ILE A 67 0.98 15.55 10.82
N GLU A 68 1.16 16.85 10.59
CA GLU A 68 0.26 17.89 11.05
C GLU A 68 -0.17 18.78 9.89
N ASN A 69 -1.47 19.02 9.81
CA ASN A 69 -2.08 19.96 8.85
C ASN A 69 -1.68 19.72 7.38
N ALA A 70 -1.34 18.48 7.02
CA ALA A 70 -0.99 18.14 5.66
C ALA A 70 -2.23 18.11 4.77
N PRO A 71 -2.19 18.72 3.58
CA PRO A 71 -3.29 18.63 2.62
C PRO A 71 -3.52 17.18 2.17
N LEU A 72 -4.77 16.79 2.05
CA LEU A 72 -5.17 15.53 1.41
C LEU A 72 -5.42 15.77 -0.08
N VAL A 73 -4.89 14.90 -0.92
CA VAL A 73 -5.12 14.93 -2.37
C VAL A 73 -5.70 13.60 -2.80
N LEU A 74 -6.94 13.61 -3.26
CA LEU A 74 -7.56 12.45 -3.90
C LEU A 74 -6.97 12.30 -5.31
N VAL A 75 -6.28 11.19 -5.54
CA VAL A 75 -5.61 10.89 -6.82
C VAL A 75 -6.47 9.98 -7.71
N GLY A 76 -7.47 9.35 -7.15
CA GLY A 76 -8.22 8.27 -7.79
C GLY A 76 -7.61 6.92 -7.45
N TYR A 77 -7.41 6.06 -8.43
CA TYR A 77 -6.82 4.74 -8.21
C TYR A 77 -5.29 4.78 -8.06
N GLY A 78 -4.66 5.90 -8.39
CA GLY A 78 -3.22 6.10 -8.25
C GLY A 78 -2.39 5.29 -9.24
N VAL A 79 -2.85 5.18 -10.45
CA VAL A 79 -2.22 4.41 -11.53
C VAL A 79 -1.51 5.32 -12.51
N SER A 80 -0.26 4.99 -12.83
CA SER A 80 0.50 5.53 -13.96
C SER A 80 0.89 4.38 -14.87
N ALA A 81 0.17 4.22 -15.96
CA ALA A 81 0.29 3.14 -16.92
C ALA A 81 0.33 3.71 -18.36
N PRO A 82 1.46 4.29 -18.77
CA PRO A 82 1.58 4.94 -20.09
C PRO A 82 1.33 3.96 -21.24
N GLU A 83 1.64 2.66 -21.08
CA GLU A 83 1.36 1.62 -22.05
C GLU A 83 -0.14 1.36 -22.27
N ARG A 84 -0.98 1.84 -21.33
CA ARG A 84 -2.46 1.77 -21.40
C ARG A 84 -3.06 3.14 -21.66
N GLY A 85 -2.24 4.17 -21.84
CA GLY A 85 -2.69 5.55 -22.00
C GLY A 85 -3.40 6.08 -20.75
N TRP A 86 -2.94 5.69 -19.54
CA TRP A 86 -3.56 6.07 -18.28
C TRP A 86 -2.58 6.74 -17.33
N ASP A 87 -2.97 7.86 -16.74
CA ASP A 87 -2.18 8.55 -15.71
C ASP A 87 -3.08 9.35 -14.77
N ASP A 88 -3.33 8.80 -13.58
CA ASP A 88 -4.09 9.47 -12.50
C ASP A 88 -3.32 10.65 -11.89
N TYR A 89 -2.03 10.75 -12.17
CA TYR A 89 -1.17 11.78 -11.58
C TYR A 89 -0.95 13.00 -12.48
N LYS A 90 -1.61 13.02 -13.63
CA LYS A 90 -1.52 14.16 -14.54
C LYS A 90 -1.89 15.45 -13.79
N ASP A 91 -0.96 16.41 -13.78
CA ASP A 91 -1.11 17.71 -13.12
C ASP A 91 -1.28 17.64 -11.57
N VAL A 92 -0.98 16.50 -10.94
CA VAL A 92 -1.05 16.30 -9.50
C VAL A 92 0.31 16.47 -8.86
N ASP A 93 0.45 17.44 -7.95
CA ASP A 93 1.63 17.59 -7.10
C ASP A 93 1.36 17.01 -5.71
N LEU A 94 2.10 15.97 -5.33
CA LEU A 94 1.98 15.29 -4.03
C LEU A 94 3.06 15.67 -3.03
N ARG A 95 4.02 16.52 -3.39
CA ARG A 95 5.13 16.88 -2.50
C ARG A 95 4.64 17.52 -1.21
N GLY A 96 4.97 16.91 -0.09
CA GLY A 96 4.56 17.37 1.24
C GLY A 96 3.07 17.17 1.55
N LYS A 97 2.36 16.41 0.75
CA LYS A 97 0.92 16.14 0.93
C LYS A 97 0.66 14.67 1.24
N VAL A 98 -0.54 14.36 1.66
CA VAL A 98 -1.02 12.99 1.85
C VAL A 98 -1.82 12.57 0.61
N ALA A 99 -1.37 11.52 -0.04
CA ALA A 99 -2.10 10.94 -1.18
C ALA A 99 -3.27 10.09 -0.69
N VAL A 100 -4.42 10.20 -1.33
CA VAL A 100 -5.59 9.38 -1.05
C VAL A 100 -5.96 8.60 -2.32
N TYR A 101 -6.04 7.29 -2.19
CA TYR A 101 -6.32 6.37 -3.29
C TYR A 101 -7.60 5.59 -3.05
N LEU A 102 -8.25 5.20 -4.13
CA LEU A 102 -9.26 4.16 -4.14
C LEU A 102 -8.58 2.79 -4.26
N ILE A 103 -9.17 1.77 -3.65
CA ILE A 103 -8.69 0.40 -3.80
C ILE A 103 -9.04 -0.14 -5.19
N ASN A 104 -8.30 -1.15 -5.66
CA ASN A 104 -8.43 -1.77 -6.99
C ASN A 104 -7.90 -0.89 -8.14
N ASP A 105 -8.38 -1.10 -9.35
CA ASP A 105 -7.94 -0.51 -10.62
C ASP A 105 -9.00 0.43 -11.21
N PRO A 106 -8.63 1.36 -12.12
CA PRO A 106 -9.54 2.35 -12.68
C PRO A 106 -10.78 1.80 -13.38
N ASP A 107 -10.69 0.59 -13.94
CA ASP A 107 -11.81 0.00 -14.67
C ASP A 107 -12.70 -0.92 -13.84
N PHE A 108 -12.47 -1.02 -12.52
CA PHE A 108 -13.29 -1.85 -11.64
C PHE A 108 -14.78 -1.48 -11.68
N GLU A 109 -15.07 -0.18 -11.68
CA GLU A 109 -16.43 0.36 -11.75
C GLU A 109 -16.79 0.90 -13.13
N ALA A 110 -15.84 0.89 -14.08
CA ALA A 110 -16.04 1.48 -15.39
C ALA A 110 -17.10 0.72 -16.21
N ILE A 111 -17.93 1.48 -16.88
CA ILE A 111 -18.96 0.96 -17.79
C ILE A 111 -18.58 1.20 -19.26
N ALA A 112 -19.19 0.45 -20.15
CA ALA A 112 -18.93 0.58 -21.60
C ALA A 112 -19.10 2.02 -22.09
N GLY A 113 -18.07 2.54 -22.75
CA GLY A 113 -18.01 3.91 -23.22
C GLY A 113 -17.16 4.87 -22.36
N GLU A 114 -16.81 4.48 -21.16
CA GLU A 114 -15.85 5.22 -20.33
C GLU A 114 -14.40 4.91 -20.70
N ASP A 115 -13.50 5.89 -20.52
CA ASP A 115 -12.10 5.76 -20.93
C ASP A 115 -11.35 4.62 -20.20
N ALA A 116 -11.69 4.35 -18.95
CA ALA A 116 -11.09 3.27 -18.18
C ALA A 116 -11.52 1.87 -18.61
N TYR A 117 -12.69 1.72 -19.26
CA TYR A 117 -13.30 0.44 -19.54
C TYR A 117 -12.39 -0.50 -20.36
N GLY A 118 -12.10 -1.68 -19.80
CA GLY A 118 -11.28 -2.71 -20.43
C GLY A 118 -9.78 -2.42 -20.46
N LYS A 119 -9.30 -1.35 -19.84
CA LYS A 119 -7.87 -1.01 -19.83
C LYS A 119 -7.06 -1.81 -18.81
N PHE A 120 -7.70 -2.33 -17.77
CA PHE A 120 -7.00 -3.06 -16.70
C PHE A 120 -7.50 -4.50 -16.58
N GLY A 121 -8.20 -4.83 -15.56
CA GLY A 121 -8.67 -6.21 -15.36
C GLY A 121 -10.17 -6.31 -15.13
N GLY A 122 -10.92 -5.22 -15.30
CA GLY A 122 -12.32 -5.16 -14.91
C GLY A 122 -12.48 -5.46 -13.43
N LYS A 123 -13.19 -6.51 -13.10
CA LYS A 123 -13.38 -6.96 -11.71
C LYS A 123 -12.15 -7.68 -11.11
N ALA A 124 -11.15 -8.05 -11.92
CA ALA A 124 -9.94 -8.70 -11.45
C ALA A 124 -8.83 -7.67 -11.21
N ALA A 125 -8.28 -7.68 -10.00
CA ALA A 125 -7.18 -6.79 -9.63
C ALA A 125 -5.91 -7.09 -10.43
N THR A 126 -5.29 -6.05 -11.01
CA THR A 126 -3.99 -6.14 -11.68
C THR A 126 -2.84 -5.80 -10.73
N TYR A 127 -1.62 -5.70 -11.26
CA TYR A 127 -0.46 -5.21 -10.52
C TYR A 127 -0.71 -3.81 -9.92
N TYR A 128 -1.41 -2.95 -10.64
CA TYR A 128 -1.69 -1.57 -10.23
C TYR A 128 -2.64 -1.45 -9.04
N ALA A 129 -3.47 -2.47 -8.80
CA ALA A 129 -4.36 -2.54 -7.63
C ALA A 129 -3.64 -2.78 -6.31
N ARG A 130 -2.37 -3.22 -6.35
CA ARG A 130 -1.61 -3.58 -5.15
C ARG A 130 -1.38 -2.37 -4.25
N TRP A 131 -1.54 -2.57 -2.95
CA TRP A 131 -1.22 -1.54 -1.95
C TRP A 131 0.23 -1.07 -2.05
N THR A 132 1.17 -2.01 -2.19
CA THR A 132 2.60 -1.71 -2.33
C THR A 132 2.86 -0.81 -3.52
N TYR A 133 2.24 -1.06 -4.69
CA TYR A 133 2.35 -0.19 -5.85
C TYR A 133 1.90 1.25 -5.52
N LYS A 134 0.73 1.42 -4.88
CA LYS A 134 0.19 2.74 -4.53
C LYS A 134 1.10 3.47 -3.52
N TYR A 135 1.64 2.75 -2.54
CA TYR A 135 2.59 3.34 -1.58
C TYR A 135 3.91 3.75 -2.22
N GLU A 136 4.42 2.93 -3.13
CA GLU A 136 5.65 3.25 -3.87
C GLU A 136 5.46 4.45 -4.80
N GLU A 137 4.33 4.54 -5.50
CA GLU A 137 4.01 5.70 -6.35
C GLU A 137 3.86 6.98 -5.52
N ALA A 138 3.20 6.91 -4.37
CA ALA A 138 3.12 8.04 -3.45
C ALA A 138 4.52 8.51 -3.02
N ALA A 139 5.39 7.58 -2.63
CA ALA A 139 6.75 7.89 -2.21
C ALA A 139 7.59 8.49 -3.34
N ARG A 140 7.54 7.91 -4.55
CA ARG A 140 8.25 8.44 -5.73
C ARG A 140 7.85 9.87 -6.06
N ARG A 141 6.61 10.25 -5.79
CA ARG A 141 6.04 11.59 -6.05
C ARG A 141 6.16 12.55 -4.86
N GLY A 142 6.86 12.13 -3.79
CA GLY A 142 7.16 12.97 -2.64
C GLY A 142 6.00 13.18 -1.67
N ALA A 143 4.99 12.32 -1.70
CA ALA A 143 3.96 12.30 -0.67
C ALA A 143 4.56 11.92 0.68
N ILE A 144 4.05 12.53 1.75
CA ILE A 144 4.52 12.27 3.12
C ILE A 144 3.78 11.12 3.79
N ALA A 145 2.61 10.76 3.27
CA ALA A 145 1.85 9.56 3.61
C ALA A 145 0.90 9.20 2.46
N ALA A 146 0.37 7.99 2.53
CA ALA A 146 -0.65 7.50 1.60
C ALA A 146 -1.79 6.84 2.38
N LEU A 147 -3.00 7.10 1.95
CA LEU A 147 -4.23 6.49 2.46
C LEU A 147 -4.90 5.73 1.31
N ILE A 148 -5.32 4.52 1.57
CA ILE A 148 -6.15 3.74 0.64
C ILE A 148 -7.55 3.64 1.25
N VAL A 149 -8.54 4.12 0.54
CA VAL A 149 -9.95 3.95 0.91
C VAL A 149 -10.31 2.50 0.64
N HIS A 150 -10.68 1.78 1.70
CA HIS A 150 -11.08 0.39 1.61
C HIS A 150 -12.58 0.28 1.37
N GLU A 151 -12.93 -0.51 0.36
CA GLU A 151 -14.31 -0.96 0.10
C GLU A 151 -14.28 -2.46 -0.11
N THR A 152 -15.25 -3.17 0.48
CA THR A 152 -15.23 -4.64 0.54
C THR A 152 -15.33 -5.28 -0.85
N GLU A 153 -16.19 -4.76 -1.72
CA GLU A 153 -16.37 -5.34 -3.05
C GLU A 153 -15.14 -5.13 -3.93
N PRO A 154 -14.59 -3.91 -4.10
CA PRO A 154 -13.37 -3.70 -4.88
C PRO A 154 -12.14 -4.40 -4.28
N ALA A 155 -12.06 -4.51 -2.96
CA ALA A 155 -10.96 -5.21 -2.30
C ALA A 155 -11.03 -6.73 -2.45
N ALA A 156 -12.22 -7.28 -2.67
CA ALA A 156 -12.53 -8.71 -2.62
C ALA A 156 -12.33 -9.36 -1.23
N TYR A 157 -12.23 -8.55 -0.17
CA TYR A 157 -12.18 -9.00 1.24
C TYR A 157 -12.71 -7.91 2.17
N GLY A 158 -13.19 -8.32 3.35
CA GLY A 158 -13.75 -7.41 4.34
C GLY A 158 -12.70 -6.66 5.17
N TRP A 159 -13.14 -5.64 5.87
CA TRP A 159 -12.31 -4.79 6.73
C TRP A 159 -11.47 -5.58 7.76
N ILE A 160 -12.01 -6.69 8.26
CA ILE A 160 -11.30 -7.57 9.21
C ILE A 160 -9.95 -8.05 8.67
N THR A 161 -9.84 -8.27 7.36
CA THR A 161 -8.57 -8.67 6.72
C THR A 161 -7.59 -7.50 6.67
N ALA A 162 -8.06 -6.27 6.43
CA ALA A 162 -7.22 -5.09 6.42
C ALA A 162 -6.59 -4.78 7.79
N ILE A 163 -7.30 -5.08 8.88
CA ILE A 163 -6.84 -4.87 10.26
C ILE A 163 -6.13 -6.08 10.87
N ALA A 164 -6.14 -7.24 10.21
CA ALA A 164 -5.55 -8.48 10.74
C ALA A 164 -4.08 -8.36 11.17
N PRO A 165 -3.22 -7.56 10.51
CA PRO A 165 -1.85 -7.35 10.96
C PRO A 165 -1.72 -6.63 12.31
N ASN A 166 -2.80 -6.10 12.85
CA ASN A 166 -2.83 -5.41 14.15
C ASN A 166 -1.76 -4.31 14.30
N GLY A 167 -1.47 -3.58 13.21
CA GLY A 167 -0.44 -2.55 13.18
C GLY A 167 1.00 -3.08 13.12
N GLU A 168 1.19 -4.38 12.92
CA GLU A 168 2.52 -5.00 12.76
C GLU A 168 2.98 -4.95 11.30
N GLY A 169 4.27 -4.71 11.10
CA GLY A 169 4.96 -4.78 9.82
C GLY A 169 6.37 -5.38 9.97
N TYR A 170 6.86 -6.02 8.91
CA TYR A 170 8.20 -6.64 8.85
C TYR A 170 8.95 -6.12 7.64
#